data_29fd46d4441f881f015cad49705bfaa6
#
_entry.id   29fd46d4441f881f015cad49705bfaa6
#
_cell.length_a   1.000
_cell.length_b   1.000
_cell.length_c   1.000
_cell.angle_alpha   90.00
_cell.angle_beta   90.00
_cell.angle_gamma   90.00
#
_symmetry.space_group_name_H-M   'P 1'
#
loop_
_entity.id
_entity.type
_entity.pdbx_description
1 polymer ?
#
loop_
_entity_poly.entity_id
_entity_poly.type
_entity_poly.pdbx_seq_one_letter_code
_entity_poly.pdbx_strand_id
1 'polypeptide(L)'
;KPINKWELLRDLSKAQAAFGVTERDLTVMQGLLSFFPDDALGGNAEMVVFPSNKAICERLNGMPCSTMRRHIARLVDAGLLMRRDSPNGKRYVRKHGEERVAFGFDLSPLYCRSEEVARAAEAVREAEDRVRRLREVVSLMRRDLAAVAEFGEEIRPGLGLWDQFRDKAVLTARALRRKLTLEELAAYRADLEALLD
;
A
#
# COMPACT_ATOMS: atom_id res chain seq x y z
N LYS A 1 11.34 2.19 -20.64
CA LYS A 1 10.62 0.93 -20.85
C LYS A 1 9.14 1.18 -20.49
N PRO A 2 8.17 0.73 -21.33
CA PRO A 2 6.76 0.87 -21.02
C PRO A 2 6.41 0.12 -19.71
N ILE A 3 5.51 0.70 -18.91
CA ILE A 3 5.10 0.16 -17.60
C ILE A 3 3.57 0.13 -17.58
N ASN A 4 3.00 -0.97 -17.11
CA ASN A 4 1.55 -1.08 -16.95
C ASN A 4 1.05 -0.09 -15.88
N LYS A 5 0.13 0.80 -16.27
CA LYS A 5 -0.39 1.87 -15.41
C LYS A 5 -1.14 1.36 -14.19
N TRP A 6 -1.79 0.19 -14.31
CA TRP A 6 -2.57 -0.40 -13.22
C TRP A 6 -1.68 -1.11 -12.20
N GLU A 7 -0.59 -1.72 -12.67
CA GLU A 7 0.44 -2.28 -11.78
C GLU A 7 1.15 -1.17 -11.01
N LEU A 8 1.51 -0.08 -11.71
CA LEU A 8 2.11 1.09 -11.09
C LEU A 8 1.19 1.73 -10.05
N LEU A 9 -0.12 1.86 -10.34
CA LEU A 9 -1.10 2.36 -9.39
C LEU A 9 -1.24 1.43 -8.17
N ARG A 10 -1.19 0.12 -8.36
CA ARG A 10 -1.24 -0.87 -7.28
C ARG A 10 -0.03 -0.76 -6.37
N ASP A 11 1.16 -0.60 -6.94
CA ASP A 11 2.37 -0.38 -6.17
C ASP A 11 2.34 0.95 -5.42
N LEU A 12 1.87 2.02 -6.06
CA LEU A 12 1.67 3.31 -5.40
C LEU A 12 0.66 3.21 -4.25
N SER A 13 -0.42 2.46 -4.42
CA SER A 13 -1.40 2.20 -3.34
C SER A 13 -0.74 1.48 -2.16
N LYS A 14 0.13 0.52 -2.42
CA LYS A 14 0.89 -0.17 -1.39
C LYS A 14 1.85 0.76 -0.64
N ALA A 15 2.49 1.66 -1.36
CA ALA A 15 3.48 2.60 -0.85
C ALA A 15 2.91 3.99 -0.50
N GLN A 16 1.59 4.17 -0.47
CA GLN A 16 0.92 5.48 -0.37
C GLN A 16 1.47 6.37 0.76
N ALA A 17 1.80 5.80 1.90
CA ALA A 17 2.33 6.55 3.04
C ALA A 17 3.68 7.21 2.72
N ALA A 18 4.54 6.55 1.94
CA ALA A 18 5.84 7.09 1.53
C ALA A 18 5.72 8.31 0.59
N PHE A 19 4.60 8.42 -0.12
CA PHE A 19 4.32 9.53 -1.05
C PHE A 19 3.37 10.59 -0.46
N GLY A 20 2.93 10.44 0.79
CA GLY A 20 2.05 11.38 1.46
C GLY A 20 0.66 11.49 0.82
N VAL A 21 0.19 10.44 0.15
CA VAL A 21 -1.13 10.38 -0.48
C VAL A 21 -2.05 9.41 0.25
N THR A 22 -3.35 9.60 0.05
CA THR A 22 -4.41 8.78 0.64
C THR A 22 -5.09 7.91 -0.41
N GLU A 23 -5.87 6.91 0.02
CA GLU A 23 -6.68 6.08 -0.88
C GLU A 23 -7.62 6.92 -1.76
N ARG A 24 -8.17 8.02 -1.23
CA ARG A 24 -9.03 8.93 -1.99
C ARG A 24 -8.26 9.70 -3.06
N ASP A 25 -7.03 10.13 -2.75
CA ASP A 25 -6.15 10.72 -3.76
C ASP A 25 -5.87 9.72 -4.90
N LEU A 26 -5.63 8.45 -4.54
CA LEU A 26 -5.38 7.38 -5.51
C LEU A 26 -6.64 7.00 -6.31
N THR A 27 -7.82 7.12 -5.72
CA THR A 27 -9.08 6.97 -6.47
C THR A 27 -9.18 8.02 -7.58
N VAL A 28 -8.79 9.26 -7.31
CA VAL A 28 -8.75 10.32 -8.32
C VAL A 28 -7.66 10.03 -9.36
N MET A 29 -6.48 9.57 -8.96
CA MET A 29 -5.43 9.14 -9.90
C MET A 29 -5.91 8.00 -10.80
N GLN A 30 -6.62 7.01 -10.26
CA GLN A 30 -7.23 5.93 -11.02
C GLN A 30 -8.20 6.46 -12.09
N GLY A 31 -9.05 7.41 -11.70
CA GLY A 31 -9.95 8.09 -12.62
C GLY A 31 -9.20 8.77 -13.76
N LEU A 32 -8.13 9.49 -13.47
CA LEU A 32 -7.31 10.15 -14.49
C LEU A 32 -6.61 9.14 -15.40
N LEU A 33 -6.02 8.09 -14.85
CA LEU A 33 -5.38 7.02 -15.62
C LEU A 33 -6.37 6.30 -16.56
N SER A 34 -7.64 6.22 -16.21
CA SER A 34 -8.68 5.61 -17.04
C SER A 34 -8.98 6.38 -18.31
N PHE A 35 -8.62 7.66 -18.39
CA PHE A 35 -8.74 8.47 -19.60
C PHE A 35 -7.55 8.33 -20.55
N PHE A 36 -6.46 7.74 -20.09
CA PHE A 36 -5.32 7.42 -20.94
C PHE A 36 -5.64 6.11 -21.70
N PRO A 37 -5.58 6.10 -23.04
CA PRO A 37 -6.10 4.98 -23.83
C PRO A 37 -5.30 3.70 -23.67
N ASP A 38 -3.97 3.80 -23.57
CA ASP A 38 -3.08 2.65 -23.45
C ASP A 38 -2.94 2.17 -22.01
N ASP A 39 -2.79 0.87 -21.80
CA ASP A 39 -2.50 0.31 -20.49
C ASP A 39 -1.03 0.51 -20.08
N ALA A 40 -0.16 0.79 -21.04
CA ALA A 40 1.26 1.05 -20.80
C ALA A 40 1.55 2.55 -20.81
N LEU A 41 2.20 3.05 -19.76
CA LEU A 41 2.81 4.37 -19.71
C LEU A 41 4.25 4.29 -20.22
N GLY A 42 4.72 5.34 -20.89
CA GLY A 42 6.09 5.46 -21.39
C GLY A 42 6.21 5.29 -22.91
N GLY A 43 7.44 5.10 -23.38
CA GLY A 43 7.75 5.16 -24.81
C GLY A 43 7.75 6.61 -25.33
N ASN A 44 7.34 6.81 -26.57
CA ASN A 44 7.27 8.13 -27.20
C ASN A 44 5.87 8.77 -27.09
N ALA A 45 4.96 8.18 -26.31
CA ALA A 45 3.60 8.68 -26.15
C ALA A 45 3.55 9.89 -25.22
N GLU A 46 2.81 10.92 -25.63
CA GLU A 46 2.49 12.03 -24.75
C GLU A 46 1.50 11.56 -23.68
N MET A 47 1.93 11.58 -22.41
CA MET A 47 1.16 11.02 -21.28
C MET A 47 0.23 12.08 -20.65
N VAL A 48 -0.48 12.83 -21.48
CA VAL A 48 -1.41 13.88 -21.05
C VAL A 48 -2.84 13.44 -21.31
N VAL A 49 -3.69 13.55 -20.28
CA VAL A 49 -5.13 13.37 -20.36
C VAL A 49 -5.84 14.71 -20.22
N PHE A 50 -6.93 14.90 -20.95
CA PHE A 50 -7.59 16.20 -21.02
C PHE A 50 -9.13 16.13 -20.82
N PRO A 51 -9.62 15.33 -19.87
CA PRO A 51 -11.04 15.29 -19.54
C PRO A 51 -11.50 16.60 -18.91
N SER A 52 -12.77 16.96 -19.12
CA SER A 52 -13.40 18.06 -18.39
C SER A 52 -13.56 17.71 -16.90
N ASN A 53 -13.72 18.71 -16.04
CA ASN A 53 -14.03 18.46 -14.63
C ASN A 53 -15.29 17.61 -14.46
N LYS A 54 -16.32 17.87 -15.27
CA LYS A 54 -17.55 17.08 -15.27
C LYS A 54 -17.28 15.61 -15.60
N ALA A 55 -16.51 15.34 -16.65
CA ALA A 55 -16.16 13.96 -17.04
C ALA A 55 -15.37 13.24 -15.93
N ILE A 56 -14.44 13.93 -15.26
CA ILE A 56 -13.70 13.35 -14.12
C ILE A 56 -14.66 13.04 -12.96
N CYS A 57 -15.52 14.00 -12.59
CA CYS A 57 -16.47 13.82 -11.49
C CYS A 57 -17.46 12.67 -11.77
N GLU A 58 -17.93 12.53 -13.01
CA GLU A 58 -18.78 11.42 -13.43
C GLU A 58 -18.03 10.07 -13.37
N ARG A 59 -16.78 10.03 -13.81
CA ARG A 59 -15.92 8.84 -13.73
C ARG A 59 -15.64 8.41 -12.27
N LEU A 60 -15.71 9.36 -11.35
CA LEU A 60 -15.53 9.16 -9.90
C LEU A 60 -16.89 9.01 -9.16
N ASN A 61 -17.92 8.47 -9.84
CA ASN A 61 -19.24 8.21 -9.27
C ASN A 61 -19.92 9.46 -8.67
N GLY A 62 -19.77 10.60 -9.33
CA GLY A 62 -20.39 11.85 -8.90
C GLY A 62 -19.65 12.56 -7.77
N MET A 63 -18.36 12.32 -7.61
CA MET A 63 -17.54 13.08 -6.64
C MET A 63 -17.72 14.59 -6.87
N PRO A 64 -17.97 15.40 -5.82
CA PRO A 64 -18.06 16.85 -5.97
C PRO A 64 -16.79 17.44 -6.58
N CYS A 65 -16.94 18.37 -7.52
CA CYS A 65 -15.79 18.96 -8.23
C CYS A 65 -14.81 19.69 -7.28
N SER A 66 -15.27 20.29 -6.20
CA SER A 66 -14.40 20.88 -5.18
C SER A 66 -13.53 19.86 -4.47
N THR A 67 -14.11 18.70 -4.15
CA THR A 67 -13.40 17.57 -3.55
C THR A 67 -12.37 16.99 -4.52
N MET A 68 -12.78 16.74 -5.76
CA MET A 68 -11.88 16.26 -6.82
C MET A 68 -10.68 17.19 -7.02
N ARG A 69 -10.90 18.51 -7.10
CA ARG A 69 -9.81 19.49 -7.26
C ARG A 69 -8.82 19.47 -6.11
N ARG A 70 -9.29 19.28 -4.88
CA ARG A 70 -8.45 19.18 -3.68
C ARG A 70 -7.55 17.93 -3.76
N HIS A 71 -8.07 16.79 -4.18
CA HIS A 71 -7.28 15.58 -4.37
C HIS A 71 -6.27 15.72 -5.52
N ILE A 72 -6.65 16.36 -6.62
CA ILE A 72 -5.72 16.67 -7.72
C ILE A 72 -4.59 17.56 -7.22
N ALA A 73 -4.87 18.60 -6.42
CA ALA A 73 -3.85 19.46 -5.86
C ALA A 73 -2.86 18.65 -4.98
N ARG A 74 -3.35 17.72 -4.18
CA ARG A 74 -2.49 16.84 -3.37
C ARG A 74 -1.62 15.93 -4.21
N LEU A 75 -2.13 15.38 -5.31
CA LEU A 75 -1.34 14.57 -6.25
C LEU A 75 -0.25 15.39 -6.93
N VAL A 76 -0.55 16.65 -7.28
CA VAL A 76 0.43 17.58 -7.84
C VAL A 76 1.50 17.93 -6.80
N ASP A 77 1.11 18.26 -5.57
CA ASP A 77 2.03 18.58 -4.47
C ASP A 77 2.91 17.38 -4.11
N ALA A 78 2.39 16.16 -4.23
CA ALA A 78 3.17 14.93 -4.05
C ALA A 78 4.13 14.62 -5.21
N GLY A 79 4.12 15.40 -6.29
CA GLY A 79 4.96 15.19 -7.47
C GLY A 79 4.60 13.93 -8.27
N LEU A 80 3.33 13.54 -8.28
CA LEU A 80 2.81 12.38 -9.02
C LEU A 80 2.01 12.78 -10.26
N LEU A 81 1.64 14.04 -10.35
CA LEU A 81 0.82 14.60 -11.41
C LEU A 81 1.29 16.02 -11.71
N MET A 82 1.17 16.47 -12.95
CA MET A 82 1.45 17.85 -13.33
C MET A 82 0.29 18.41 -14.14
N ARG A 83 0.00 19.70 -13.96
CA ARG A 83 -0.96 20.42 -14.78
C ARG A 83 -0.23 21.04 -15.97
N ARG A 84 -0.79 20.83 -17.16
CA ARG A 84 -0.42 21.58 -18.35
C ARG A 84 -1.54 22.56 -18.70
N ASP A 85 -1.37 23.80 -18.31
CA ASP A 85 -2.38 24.84 -18.52
C ASP A 85 -2.32 25.39 -19.93
N SER A 86 -3.50 25.57 -20.54
CA SER A 86 -3.66 26.25 -21.81
C SER A 86 -3.85 27.75 -21.60
N PRO A 87 -3.60 28.60 -22.62
CA PRO A 87 -3.80 30.04 -22.53
C PRO A 87 -5.22 30.48 -22.12
N ASN A 88 -6.23 29.63 -22.38
CA ASN A 88 -7.62 29.90 -22.06
C ASN A 88 -8.18 29.04 -20.90
N GLY A 89 -7.32 28.31 -20.19
CA GLY A 89 -7.69 27.45 -19.06
C GLY A 89 -8.48 26.19 -19.42
N LYS A 90 -8.73 25.93 -20.70
CA LYS A 90 -9.43 24.73 -21.17
C LYS A 90 -8.44 23.59 -21.44
N ARG A 91 -8.89 22.35 -21.27
CA ARG A 91 -8.12 21.14 -21.60
C ARG A 91 -8.49 20.68 -22.99
N TYR A 92 -7.49 20.59 -23.86
CA TYR A 92 -7.68 20.16 -25.26
C TYR A 92 -6.33 19.77 -25.90
N VAL A 93 -6.42 19.12 -27.03
CA VAL A 93 -5.28 18.84 -27.90
C VAL A 93 -5.27 19.83 -29.04
N ARG A 94 -4.16 20.48 -29.29
CA ARG A 94 -3.92 21.32 -30.44
C ARG A 94 -2.92 20.67 -31.36
N LYS A 95 -3.27 20.55 -32.64
CA LYS A 95 -2.33 20.15 -33.69
C LYS A 95 -1.87 21.40 -34.43
N HIS A 96 -0.58 21.56 -34.60
CA HIS A 96 0.02 22.60 -35.41
C HIS A 96 1.06 21.96 -36.33
N GLY A 97 0.68 21.67 -37.58
CA GLY A 97 1.50 20.86 -38.48
C GLY A 97 1.69 19.45 -37.96
N GLU A 98 2.92 18.99 -37.81
CA GLU A 98 3.28 17.71 -37.23
C GLU A 98 3.34 17.74 -35.68
N GLU A 99 3.36 18.93 -35.07
CA GLU A 99 3.39 19.07 -33.62
C GLU A 99 2.00 18.92 -33.02
N ARG A 100 1.93 18.10 -31.97
CA ARG A 100 0.75 17.89 -31.14
C ARG A 100 1.04 18.39 -29.72
N VAL A 101 0.26 19.38 -29.27
CA VAL A 101 0.35 19.87 -27.89
C VAL A 101 -0.94 19.57 -27.17
N ALA A 102 -0.85 18.83 -26.06
CA ALA A 102 -1.98 18.53 -25.20
C ALA A 102 -1.92 19.35 -23.90
N PHE A 103 -3.06 19.93 -23.55
CA PHE A 103 -3.26 20.67 -22.31
C PHE A 103 -4.21 19.89 -21.40
N GLY A 104 -3.81 19.64 -20.19
CA GLY A 104 -4.58 18.83 -19.26
C GLY A 104 -3.75 18.35 -18.08
N PHE A 105 -3.88 17.10 -17.73
CA PHE A 105 -3.11 16.46 -16.67
C PHE A 105 -2.04 15.56 -17.27
N ASP A 106 -0.78 15.85 -16.92
CA ASP A 106 0.37 15.09 -17.36
C ASP A 106 0.70 14.01 -16.34
N LEU A 107 0.69 12.76 -16.80
CA LEU A 107 0.97 11.56 -16.02
C LEU A 107 2.47 11.21 -15.98
N SER A 108 3.31 11.96 -16.71
CA SER A 108 4.75 11.72 -16.79
C SER A 108 5.44 11.68 -15.43
N PRO A 109 5.08 12.53 -14.43
CA PRO A 109 5.71 12.48 -13.12
C PRO A 109 5.53 11.12 -12.44
N LEU A 110 4.34 10.51 -12.53
CA LEU A 110 4.09 9.18 -12.01
C LEU A 110 4.97 8.13 -12.72
N TYR A 111 5.04 8.18 -14.04
CA TYR A 111 5.88 7.29 -14.82
C TYR A 111 7.37 7.46 -14.50
N CYS A 112 7.87 8.67 -14.41
CA CYS A 112 9.27 8.95 -14.08
C CYS A 112 9.68 8.43 -12.70
N ARG A 113 8.75 8.37 -11.76
CA ARG A 113 8.96 7.87 -10.39
C ARG A 113 8.60 6.39 -10.22
N SER A 114 8.34 5.66 -11.29
CA SER A 114 7.89 4.27 -11.24
C SER A 114 8.85 3.33 -10.50
N GLU A 115 10.16 3.50 -10.68
CA GLU A 115 11.16 2.70 -9.95
C GLU A 115 11.19 3.04 -8.45
N GLU A 116 10.99 4.31 -8.09
CA GLU A 116 10.87 4.75 -6.70
C GLU A 116 9.62 4.14 -6.05
N VAL A 117 8.50 4.17 -6.76
CA VAL A 117 7.23 3.55 -6.32
C VAL A 117 7.39 2.04 -6.13
N ALA A 118 7.99 1.35 -7.09
CA ALA A 118 8.22 -0.09 -7.00
C ALA A 118 9.10 -0.47 -5.80
N ARG A 119 10.20 0.25 -5.57
CA ARG A 119 11.07 0.03 -4.39
C ARG A 119 10.35 0.29 -3.08
N ALA A 120 9.57 1.35 -2.99
CA ALA A 120 8.80 1.65 -1.79
C ALA A 120 7.72 0.60 -1.52
N ALA A 121 7.03 0.12 -2.55
CA ALA A 121 6.06 -0.95 -2.44
C ALA A 121 6.68 -2.28 -1.98
N GLU A 122 7.85 -2.63 -2.51
CA GLU A 122 8.58 -3.83 -2.11
C GLU A 122 9.04 -3.76 -0.65
N ALA A 123 9.54 -2.61 -0.19
CA ALA A 123 9.90 -2.41 1.20
C ALA A 123 8.71 -2.62 2.16
N VAL A 124 7.51 -2.19 1.77
CA VAL A 124 6.28 -2.45 2.55
C VAL A 124 5.93 -3.94 2.57
N ARG A 125 6.01 -4.63 1.41
CA ARG A 125 5.77 -6.09 1.34
C ARG A 125 6.74 -6.87 2.22
N GLU A 126 8.03 -6.55 2.14
CA GLU A 126 9.04 -7.19 2.98
C GLU A 126 8.82 -6.97 4.48
N ALA A 127 8.38 -5.78 4.87
CA ALA A 127 8.04 -5.48 6.25
C ALA A 127 6.84 -6.31 6.73
N GLU A 128 5.78 -6.39 5.93
CA GLU A 128 4.61 -7.21 6.22
C GLU A 128 4.95 -8.70 6.31
N ASP A 129 5.81 -9.19 5.40
CA ASP A 129 6.26 -10.59 5.39
C ASP A 129 7.10 -10.92 6.63
N ARG A 130 7.91 -10.00 7.11
CA ARG A 130 8.64 -10.18 8.38
C ARG A 130 7.69 -10.34 9.55
N VAL A 131 6.68 -9.48 9.65
CA VAL A 131 5.66 -9.56 10.70
C VAL A 131 4.91 -10.88 10.62
N ARG A 132 4.48 -11.28 9.42
CA ARG A 132 3.76 -12.55 9.20
C ARG A 132 4.59 -13.76 9.63
N ARG A 133 5.84 -13.86 9.19
CA ARG A 133 6.74 -14.96 9.56
C ARG A 133 6.98 -15.04 11.06
N LEU A 134 7.24 -13.90 11.70
CA LEU A 134 7.46 -13.90 13.15
C LEU A 134 6.19 -14.30 13.92
N ARG A 135 5.02 -13.88 13.42
CA ARG A 135 3.73 -14.29 14.00
C ARG A 135 3.51 -15.81 13.89
N GLU A 136 3.89 -16.42 12.78
CA GLU A 136 3.83 -17.88 12.60
C GLU A 136 4.76 -18.59 13.59
N VAL A 137 5.99 -18.11 13.75
CA VAL A 137 6.95 -18.66 14.73
C VAL A 137 6.38 -18.58 16.14
N VAL A 138 5.90 -17.43 16.58
CA VAL A 138 5.29 -17.25 17.91
C VAL A 138 4.08 -18.17 18.10
N SER A 139 3.25 -18.36 17.05
CA SER A 139 2.11 -19.26 17.11
C SER A 139 2.51 -20.72 17.27
N LEU A 140 3.59 -21.18 16.63
CA LEU A 140 4.14 -22.52 16.77
C LEU A 140 4.72 -22.72 18.17
N MET A 141 5.58 -21.82 18.63
CA MET A 141 6.18 -21.88 19.97
C MET A 141 5.14 -21.91 21.08
N ARG A 142 4.05 -21.14 20.94
CA ARG A 142 2.93 -21.19 21.88
C ARG A 142 2.27 -22.58 21.92
N ARG A 143 2.10 -23.25 20.75
CA ARG A 143 1.56 -24.61 20.71
C ARG A 143 2.51 -25.60 21.35
N ASP A 144 3.79 -25.49 21.08
CA ASP A 144 4.82 -26.33 21.68
C ASP A 144 4.83 -26.19 23.20
N LEU A 145 4.73 -24.96 23.72
CA LEU A 145 4.66 -24.72 25.16
C LEU A 145 3.41 -25.37 25.80
N ALA A 146 2.26 -25.30 25.13
CA ALA A 146 1.05 -25.96 25.60
C ALA A 146 1.19 -27.49 25.61
N ALA A 147 1.79 -28.07 24.57
CA ALA A 147 2.05 -29.51 24.48
C ALA A 147 3.05 -29.99 25.56
N VAL A 148 4.10 -29.21 25.80
CA VAL A 148 5.07 -29.50 26.89
C VAL A 148 4.39 -29.45 28.22
N ALA A 149 3.47 -28.52 28.49
CA ALA A 149 2.72 -28.44 29.71
C ALA A 149 1.80 -29.65 29.92
N GLU A 150 1.10 -30.11 28.89
CA GLU A 150 0.24 -31.31 28.93
C GLU A 150 1.07 -32.56 29.20
N PHE A 151 2.11 -32.78 28.42
CA PHE A 151 2.99 -33.95 28.59
C PHE A 151 3.73 -33.94 29.94
N GLY A 152 4.18 -32.77 30.39
CA GLY A 152 4.85 -32.59 31.67
C GLY A 152 3.93 -32.93 32.85
N GLU A 153 2.66 -32.54 32.80
CA GLU A 153 1.67 -32.84 33.81
C GLU A 153 1.40 -34.37 33.91
N GLU A 154 1.44 -35.10 32.78
CA GLU A 154 1.30 -36.56 32.77
C GLU A 154 2.47 -37.27 33.44
N ILE A 155 3.72 -36.79 33.21
CA ILE A 155 4.93 -37.43 33.75
C ILE A 155 5.22 -37.02 35.20
N ARG A 156 5.02 -35.73 35.51
CA ARG A 156 5.29 -35.14 36.82
C ARG A 156 4.14 -34.25 37.26
N PRO A 157 3.02 -34.85 37.71
CA PRO A 157 1.85 -34.08 38.07
C PRO A 157 2.07 -33.20 39.29
N GLY A 158 1.38 -32.05 39.31
CA GLY A 158 1.38 -31.14 40.48
C GLY A 158 2.51 -30.17 40.55
N LEU A 159 3.34 -30.05 39.52
CA LEU A 159 4.32 -28.96 39.44
C LEU A 159 3.64 -27.66 38.96
N GLY A 160 3.70 -26.61 39.77
CA GLY A 160 3.14 -25.29 39.38
C GLY A 160 3.70 -24.69 38.09
N LEU A 161 4.77 -25.28 37.56
CA LEU A 161 5.39 -24.90 36.29
C LEU A 161 4.44 -25.16 35.10
N TRP A 162 3.70 -26.25 35.12
CA TRP A 162 2.78 -26.58 34.03
C TRP A 162 1.61 -25.64 33.94
N ASP A 163 1.11 -25.14 35.06
CA ASP A 163 0.10 -24.08 35.07
C ASP A 163 0.62 -22.78 34.48
N GLN A 164 1.85 -22.39 34.83
CA GLN A 164 2.50 -21.20 34.26
C GLN A 164 2.66 -21.32 32.73
N PHE A 165 3.02 -22.49 32.22
CA PHE A 165 3.16 -22.75 30.81
C PHE A 165 1.81 -22.67 30.07
N ARG A 166 0.77 -23.28 30.66
CA ARG A 166 -0.60 -23.19 30.12
C ARG A 166 -1.11 -21.75 30.09
N ASP A 167 -0.92 -21.01 31.18
CA ASP A 167 -1.35 -19.62 31.27
C ASP A 167 -0.60 -18.74 30.24
N LYS A 168 0.70 -18.92 30.09
CA LYS A 168 1.49 -18.20 29.09
C LYS A 168 1.03 -18.52 27.68
N ALA A 169 0.75 -19.79 27.37
CA ALA A 169 0.24 -20.20 26.08
C ALA A 169 -1.15 -19.58 25.78
N VAL A 170 -2.04 -19.54 26.76
CA VAL A 170 -3.37 -18.91 26.63
C VAL A 170 -3.27 -17.41 26.45
N LEU A 171 -2.44 -16.72 27.23
CA LEU A 171 -2.23 -15.28 27.12
C LEU A 171 -1.63 -14.90 25.76
N THR A 172 -0.66 -15.66 25.28
CA THR A 172 -0.07 -15.47 23.95
C THR A 172 -1.11 -15.71 22.85
N ALA A 173 -1.95 -16.74 22.96
CA ALA A 173 -3.03 -16.98 22.01
C ALA A 173 -4.02 -15.81 21.92
N ARG A 174 -4.37 -15.21 23.07
CA ARG A 174 -5.22 -14.00 23.11
C ARG A 174 -4.55 -12.80 22.46
N ALA A 175 -3.26 -12.58 22.74
CA ALA A 175 -2.49 -11.50 22.16
C ALA A 175 -2.42 -11.63 20.62
N LEU A 176 -2.21 -12.84 20.10
CA LEU A 176 -2.19 -13.12 18.66
C LEU A 176 -3.52 -12.85 17.94
N ARG A 177 -4.63 -12.63 18.62
CA ARG A 177 -5.90 -12.19 18.00
C ARG A 177 -5.89 -10.71 17.60
N ARG A 178 -4.97 -9.93 18.16
CA ARG A 178 -4.79 -8.51 17.85
C ARG A 178 -3.74 -8.32 16.75
N LYS A 179 -3.74 -7.15 16.15
CA LYS A 179 -2.64 -6.72 15.29
C LYS A 179 -1.46 -6.34 16.19
N LEU A 180 -0.40 -7.13 16.13
CA LEU A 180 0.84 -6.91 16.87
C LEU A 180 1.91 -6.33 15.95
N THR A 181 2.76 -5.48 16.52
CA THR A 181 3.96 -4.96 15.85
C THR A 181 5.07 -6.02 15.80
N LEU A 182 6.10 -5.76 14.99
CA LEU A 182 7.28 -6.62 14.94
C LEU A 182 7.98 -6.72 16.32
N GLU A 183 8.06 -5.60 17.03
CA GLU A 183 8.67 -5.51 18.37
C GLU A 183 7.88 -6.31 19.40
N GLU A 184 6.55 -6.17 19.41
CA GLU A 184 5.68 -6.96 20.30
C GLU A 184 5.82 -8.46 20.04
N LEU A 185 5.85 -8.87 18.78
CA LEU A 185 6.04 -10.27 18.40
C LEU A 185 7.42 -10.79 18.80
N ALA A 186 8.46 -9.99 18.64
CA ALA A 186 9.81 -10.34 19.08
C ALA A 186 9.90 -10.52 20.61
N ALA A 187 9.20 -9.70 21.37
CA ALA A 187 9.11 -9.85 22.84
C ALA A 187 8.41 -11.16 23.22
N TYR A 188 7.27 -11.48 22.58
CA TYR A 188 6.59 -12.77 22.81
C TYR A 188 7.47 -13.96 22.44
N ARG A 189 8.20 -13.88 21.35
CA ARG A 189 9.14 -14.92 20.94
C ARG A 189 10.21 -15.13 22.03
N ALA A 190 10.86 -14.08 22.48
CA ALA A 190 11.91 -14.15 23.51
C ALA A 190 11.38 -14.77 24.83
N ASP A 191 10.17 -14.37 25.25
CA ASP A 191 9.53 -14.92 26.43
C ASP A 191 9.25 -16.43 26.30
N LEU A 192 8.81 -16.88 25.13
CA LEU A 192 8.51 -18.28 24.88
C LEU A 192 9.80 -19.12 24.74
N GLU A 193 10.84 -18.58 24.10
CA GLU A 193 12.16 -19.20 24.04
C GLU A 193 12.70 -19.48 25.44
N ALA A 194 12.65 -18.50 26.33
CA ALA A 194 13.13 -18.64 27.72
C ALA A 194 12.36 -19.69 28.55
N LEU A 195 11.15 -20.07 28.13
CA LEU A 195 10.36 -21.12 28.80
C LEU A 195 10.55 -22.50 28.17
N LEU A 196 10.99 -22.57 26.92
CA LEU A 196 11.20 -23.82 26.19
C LEU A 196 12.63 -24.35 26.30
N ASP A 197 13.61 -23.50 26.66
CA ASP A 197 15.01 -23.85 26.94
C ASP A 197 15.15 -24.40 28.35
#